data_1c95c9788bfa24cdec2a71980728efd9
#
_entry.id   1c95c9788bfa24cdec2a71980728efd9
#
_cell.length_a   1.000
_cell.length_b   1.000
_cell.length_c   1.000
_cell.angle_alpha   90.00
_cell.angle_beta   90.00
_cell.angle_gamma   90.00
#
_symmetry.space_group_name_H-M   'P 1'
#
loop_
_entity.id
_entity.type
_entity.pdbx_description
1 polymer ?
#
loop_
_entity_poly.entity_id
_entity_poly.type
_entity_poly.pdbx_seq_one_letter_code
_entity_poly.pdbx_strand_id
1 'polypeptide(L)'
;MSNNILVTITKLLFGVLYFTESESPFKAADWGKVPPAELLQKIAVQYHSAPSHLKLLDHAVFFNHLVSKVDVADAPMVENAHKITAFYSLLKQNLSNIQVIRVEGASRIPVLITGYLPDGNCVVIETFAVET
;
A
#
# COMPACT_ATOMS: atom_id res chain seq x y z
N MET A 1 -19.41 -8.17 2.69
CA MET A 1 -18.68 -9.08 1.80
C MET A 1 -17.35 -8.47 1.42
N SER A 2 -16.30 -9.29 1.42
CA SER A 2 -14.94 -8.87 1.10
C SER A 2 -14.85 -8.14 -0.23
N ASN A 3 -15.56 -8.64 -1.24
CA ASN A 3 -15.49 -8.09 -2.61
C ASN A 3 -15.95 -6.63 -2.68
N ASN A 4 -16.89 -6.23 -1.83
CA ASN A 4 -17.39 -4.84 -1.83
C ASN A 4 -16.30 -3.87 -1.37
N ILE A 5 -15.51 -4.25 -0.38
CA ILE A 5 -14.42 -3.42 0.12
C ILE A 5 -13.32 -3.32 -0.93
N LEU A 6 -12.98 -4.42 -1.59
CA LEU A 6 -11.95 -4.40 -2.64
C LEU A 6 -12.37 -3.50 -3.80
N VAL A 7 -13.64 -3.56 -4.21
CA VAL A 7 -14.18 -2.68 -5.26
C VAL A 7 -14.09 -1.21 -4.84
N THR A 8 -14.44 -0.90 -3.59
CA THR A 8 -14.38 0.46 -3.07
C THR A 8 -12.93 0.97 -3.02
N ILE A 9 -12.01 0.14 -2.55
CA ILE A 9 -10.58 0.47 -2.53
C ILE A 9 -10.08 0.76 -3.94
N THR A 10 -10.41 -0.10 -4.90
CA THR A 10 -10.00 0.06 -6.30
C THR A 10 -10.51 1.39 -6.88
N LYS A 11 -11.76 1.74 -6.58
CA LYS A 11 -12.33 3.01 -7.06
C LYS A 11 -11.64 4.22 -6.45
N LEU A 12 -11.33 4.17 -5.15
CA LEU A 12 -10.61 5.27 -4.49
C LEU A 12 -9.19 5.43 -5.02
N LEU A 13 -8.55 4.33 -5.42
CA LEU A 13 -7.19 4.35 -5.94
C LEU A 13 -7.10 4.78 -7.39
N PHE A 14 -8.21 4.86 -8.10
CA PHE A 14 -8.19 5.24 -9.51
C PHE A 14 -7.59 6.64 -9.67
N GLY A 15 -6.51 6.73 -10.45
CA GLY A 15 -5.82 7.99 -10.70
C GLY A 15 -4.92 8.47 -9.57
N VAL A 16 -4.83 7.74 -8.45
CA VAL A 16 -3.94 8.08 -7.34
C VAL A 16 -2.54 7.59 -7.66
N LEU A 17 -1.54 8.44 -7.41
CA LEU A 17 -0.14 8.13 -7.71
C LEU A 17 0.71 8.23 -6.46
N TYR A 18 1.71 7.36 -6.40
CA TYR A 18 2.78 7.39 -5.42
C TYR A 18 4.00 8.02 -6.08
N PHE A 19 4.40 9.18 -5.56
CA PHE A 19 5.51 9.95 -6.13
C PHE A 19 6.80 9.67 -5.38
N THR A 20 7.79 9.19 -6.11
CA THR A 20 9.17 9.06 -5.64
C THR A 20 10.04 9.69 -6.75
N GLU A 21 11.08 9.02 -7.20
CA GLU A 21 11.78 9.45 -8.43
C GLU A 21 11.00 9.07 -9.69
N SER A 22 9.86 8.41 -9.51
CA SER A 22 8.90 8.09 -10.56
C SER A 22 7.50 8.27 -10.03
N GLU A 23 6.51 8.12 -10.90
CA GLU A 23 5.10 8.07 -10.53
C GLU A 23 4.62 6.64 -10.69
N SER A 24 3.99 6.10 -9.66
CA SER A 24 3.50 4.72 -9.71
C SER A 24 2.06 4.66 -9.22
N PRO A 25 1.17 3.99 -9.98
CA PRO A 25 -0.19 3.78 -9.50
C PRO A 25 -0.22 2.75 -8.38
N PHE A 26 -1.32 2.73 -7.66
CA PHE A 26 -1.60 1.71 -6.64
C PHE A 26 -2.51 0.65 -7.24
N LYS A 27 -2.27 -0.60 -6.90
CA LYS A 27 -3.04 -1.72 -7.42
C LYS A 27 -3.45 -2.63 -6.27
N ALA A 28 -4.75 -2.86 -6.12
CA ALA A 28 -5.28 -3.67 -5.02
C ALA A 28 -5.57 -5.10 -5.48
N ALA A 29 -5.34 -6.05 -4.59
CA ALA A 29 -5.63 -7.46 -4.83
C ALA A 29 -6.04 -8.13 -3.53
N ASP A 30 -6.85 -9.19 -3.66
CA ASP A 30 -7.23 -10.06 -2.55
C ASP A 30 -6.36 -11.32 -2.64
N TRP A 31 -5.51 -11.52 -1.63
CA TRP A 31 -4.64 -12.70 -1.58
C TRP A 31 -5.29 -13.89 -0.88
N GLY A 32 -6.56 -13.77 -0.48
CA GLY A 32 -7.28 -14.84 0.19
C GLY A 32 -6.83 -15.04 1.63
N LYS A 33 -7.00 -16.24 2.12
CA LYS A 33 -6.70 -16.60 3.51
C LYS A 33 -5.21 -16.82 3.69
N VAL A 34 -4.48 -15.76 4.06
CA VAL A 34 -3.05 -15.83 4.35
C VAL A 34 -2.86 -15.63 5.86
N PRO A 35 -2.44 -16.66 6.61
CA PRO A 35 -2.18 -16.47 8.05
C PRO A 35 -1.18 -15.33 8.27
N PRO A 36 -1.42 -14.43 9.24
CA PRO A 36 -0.51 -13.30 9.46
C PRO A 36 0.95 -13.72 9.66
N ALA A 37 1.19 -14.86 10.29
CA ALA A 37 2.54 -15.37 10.53
C ALA A 37 3.25 -15.80 9.23
N GLU A 38 2.50 -16.02 8.14
CA GLU A 38 3.05 -16.48 6.86
C GLU A 38 3.12 -15.38 5.81
N LEU A 39 2.63 -14.18 6.14
CA LEU A 39 2.51 -13.11 5.14
C LEU A 39 3.87 -12.70 4.57
N LEU A 40 4.87 -12.48 5.43
CA LEU A 40 6.20 -12.04 4.97
C LEU A 40 6.85 -13.10 4.09
N GLN A 41 6.71 -14.37 4.44
CA GLN A 41 7.23 -15.48 3.64
C GLN A 41 6.57 -15.50 2.26
N LYS A 42 5.25 -15.33 2.22
CA LYS A 42 4.51 -15.30 0.96
C LYS A 42 4.94 -14.13 0.08
N ILE A 43 5.16 -12.96 0.67
CA ILE A 43 5.66 -11.79 -0.05
C ILE A 43 7.04 -12.09 -0.63
N ALA A 44 7.95 -12.65 0.18
CA ALA A 44 9.29 -12.98 -0.29
C ALA A 44 9.25 -13.91 -1.50
N VAL A 45 8.41 -14.92 -1.45
CA VAL A 45 8.24 -15.87 -2.57
C VAL A 45 7.66 -15.16 -3.79
N GLN A 46 6.63 -14.36 -3.61
CA GLN A 46 5.93 -13.68 -4.69
C GLN A 46 6.85 -12.71 -5.44
N TYR A 47 7.76 -12.05 -4.74
CA TYR A 47 8.66 -11.06 -5.33
C TYR A 47 10.07 -11.59 -5.55
N HIS A 48 10.27 -12.89 -5.42
CA HIS A 48 11.56 -13.54 -5.64
C HIS A 48 12.67 -12.87 -4.81
N SER A 49 12.37 -12.59 -3.55
CA SER A 49 13.26 -11.86 -2.64
C SER A 49 13.64 -12.70 -1.44
N ALA A 50 14.80 -12.42 -0.85
CA ALA A 50 15.14 -12.99 0.44
C ALA A 50 14.28 -12.32 1.53
N PRO A 51 13.80 -13.07 2.54
CA PRO A 51 13.03 -12.47 3.63
C PRO A 51 13.75 -11.33 4.35
N SER A 52 15.08 -11.37 4.40
CA SER A 52 15.88 -10.30 5.02
C SER A 52 15.80 -8.96 4.26
N HIS A 53 15.35 -8.97 3.02
CA HIS A 53 15.19 -7.76 2.23
C HIS A 53 13.84 -7.08 2.47
N LEU A 54 12.94 -7.69 3.21
CA LEU A 54 11.65 -7.08 3.55
C LEU A 54 11.82 -6.12 4.71
N LYS A 55 11.41 -4.86 4.49
CA LYS A 55 11.51 -3.82 5.49
C LYS A 55 10.11 -3.35 5.85
N LEU A 56 9.77 -3.47 7.14
CA LEU A 56 8.48 -3.00 7.63
C LEU A 56 8.57 -1.53 8.01
N LEU A 57 7.55 -0.78 7.60
CA LEU A 57 7.41 0.64 7.92
C LEU A 57 6.15 0.83 8.77
N ASP A 58 6.18 1.83 9.64
CA ASP A 58 4.99 2.24 10.38
C ASP A 58 4.00 2.85 9.39
N HIS A 59 2.78 2.32 9.34
CA HIS A 59 1.78 2.79 8.35
C HIS A 59 1.35 4.23 8.59
N ALA A 60 1.23 4.66 9.85
CA ALA A 60 0.84 6.03 10.14
C ALA A 60 1.91 7.01 9.67
N VAL A 61 3.18 6.69 9.93
CA VAL A 61 4.31 7.51 9.48
C VAL A 61 4.37 7.54 7.95
N PHE A 62 4.20 6.39 7.31
CA PHE A 62 4.23 6.29 5.85
C PHE A 62 3.17 7.18 5.21
N PHE A 63 1.90 7.07 5.64
CA PHE A 63 0.82 7.86 5.05
C PHE A 63 0.93 9.34 5.38
N ASN A 64 1.37 9.69 6.59
CA ASN A 64 1.60 11.08 6.94
C ASN A 64 2.65 11.71 6.03
N HIS A 65 3.71 10.96 5.72
CA HIS A 65 4.78 11.41 4.83
C HIS A 65 4.25 11.67 3.41
N LEU A 66 3.34 10.82 2.93
CA LEU A 66 2.76 10.98 1.59
C LEU A 66 1.97 12.28 1.45
N VAL A 67 1.30 12.73 2.51
CA VAL A 67 0.43 13.91 2.43
C VAL A 67 1.09 15.19 2.93
N SER A 68 2.15 15.11 3.73
CA SER A 68 2.76 16.29 4.36
C SER A 68 3.69 17.06 3.44
N LYS A 69 4.16 16.48 2.35
CA LYS A 69 5.11 17.10 1.42
C LYS A 69 4.45 17.72 0.18
N VAL A 70 3.17 18.01 0.28
CA VAL A 70 2.42 18.53 -0.86
C VAL A 70 2.55 20.06 -0.91
N ASP A 71 2.93 20.57 -2.08
CA ASP A 71 2.91 22.01 -2.34
C ASP A 71 1.45 22.45 -2.52
N VAL A 72 0.98 23.33 -1.65
CA VAL A 72 -0.41 23.80 -1.69
C VAL A 72 -0.74 24.59 -2.96
N ALA A 73 0.28 25.06 -3.69
CA ALA A 73 0.09 25.73 -4.96
C ALA A 73 -0.08 24.75 -6.13
N ASP A 74 0.19 23.46 -5.91
CA ASP A 74 0.05 22.42 -6.94
C ASP A 74 -1.29 21.71 -6.74
N ALA A 75 -2.31 22.17 -7.47
CA ALA A 75 -3.66 21.65 -7.30
C ALA A 75 -3.79 20.13 -7.57
N PRO A 76 -3.16 19.56 -8.62
CA PRO A 76 -3.18 18.11 -8.80
C PRO A 76 -2.56 17.33 -7.66
N MET A 77 -1.47 17.84 -7.07
CA MET A 77 -0.83 17.19 -5.93
C MET A 77 -1.70 17.26 -4.67
N VAL A 78 -2.37 18.39 -4.45
CA VAL A 78 -3.31 18.54 -3.34
C VAL A 78 -4.46 17.56 -3.48
N GLU A 79 -5.01 17.42 -4.68
CA GLU A 79 -6.09 16.46 -4.92
C GLU A 79 -5.63 15.03 -4.70
N ASN A 80 -4.43 14.69 -5.15
CA ASN A 80 -3.86 13.36 -4.93
C ASN A 80 -3.73 13.07 -3.42
N ALA A 81 -3.25 14.05 -2.65
CA ALA A 81 -3.12 13.91 -1.20
C ALA A 81 -4.48 13.71 -0.52
N HIS A 82 -5.52 14.42 -0.96
CA HIS A 82 -6.87 14.23 -0.44
C HIS A 82 -7.38 12.81 -0.71
N LYS A 83 -7.13 12.27 -1.89
CA LYS A 83 -7.51 10.91 -2.24
C LYS A 83 -6.76 9.88 -1.39
N ILE A 84 -5.47 10.11 -1.16
CA ILE A 84 -4.66 9.24 -0.30
C ILE A 84 -5.20 9.26 1.13
N THR A 85 -5.56 10.42 1.64
CA THR A 85 -6.13 10.55 2.99
C THR A 85 -7.44 9.77 3.11
N ALA A 86 -8.33 9.89 2.13
CA ALA A 86 -9.60 9.16 2.10
C ALA A 86 -9.37 7.66 2.01
N PHE A 87 -8.43 7.24 1.19
CA PHE A 87 -8.05 5.84 1.02
C PHE A 87 -7.52 5.27 2.35
N TYR A 88 -6.60 5.96 3.01
CA TYR A 88 -6.06 5.51 4.29
C TYR A 88 -7.14 5.41 5.38
N SER A 89 -8.05 6.38 5.42
CA SER A 89 -9.17 6.35 6.34
C SER A 89 -10.04 5.11 6.13
N LEU A 90 -10.32 4.77 4.86
CA LEU A 90 -11.09 3.58 4.52
C LEU A 90 -10.37 2.31 4.99
N LEU A 91 -9.05 2.24 4.79
CA LEU A 91 -8.27 1.09 5.26
C LEU A 91 -8.37 0.92 6.76
N LYS A 92 -8.20 2.01 7.51
CA LYS A 92 -8.26 1.95 8.98
C LYS A 92 -9.63 1.52 9.49
N GLN A 93 -10.69 1.86 8.77
CA GLN A 93 -12.05 1.50 9.16
C GLN A 93 -12.40 0.03 8.86
N ASN A 94 -11.74 -0.58 7.89
CA ASN A 94 -12.15 -1.89 7.37
C ASN A 94 -11.11 -2.99 7.54
N LEU A 95 -9.84 -2.65 7.74
CA LEU A 95 -8.77 -3.64 7.83
C LEU A 95 -8.12 -3.61 9.21
N SER A 96 -7.68 -4.78 9.65
CA SER A 96 -6.83 -4.92 10.83
C SER A 96 -5.41 -5.29 10.40
N ASN A 97 -4.46 -5.18 11.32
CA ASN A 97 -3.06 -5.52 11.09
C ASN A 97 -2.48 -4.82 9.85
N ILE A 98 -2.76 -3.52 9.71
CA ILE A 98 -2.24 -2.76 8.57
C ILE A 98 -0.72 -2.67 8.69
N GLN A 99 -0.03 -3.07 7.62
CA GLN A 99 1.43 -3.00 7.53
C GLN A 99 1.83 -2.40 6.19
N VAL A 100 2.98 -1.72 6.19
CA VAL A 100 3.61 -1.25 4.95
C VAL A 100 4.96 -1.96 4.86
N ILE A 101 5.19 -2.64 3.73
CA ILE A 101 6.35 -3.49 3.55
C ILE A 101 7.06 -3.10 2.27
N ARG A 102 8.37 -2.78 2.36
CA ARG A 102 9.21 -2.51 1.21
C ARG A 102 10.03 -3.76 0.90
N VAL A 103 10.08 -4.13 -0.37
CA VAL A 103 10.94 -5.23 -0.84
C VAL A 103 12.22 -4.61 -1.38
N GLU A 104 13.24 -4.51 -0.52
CA GLU A 104 14.51 -3.86 -0.86
C GLU A 104 15.37 -4.75 -1.76
N GLY A 105 16.42 -4.19 -2.34
CA GLY A 105 17.40 -4.92 -3.11
C GLY A 105 17.51 -4.53 -4.58
N ALA A 106 16.66 -3.61 -5.05
CA ALA A 106 16.71 -3.10 -6.41
C ALA A 106 16.38 -1.62 -6.40
N SER A 107 16.65 -0.91 -7.51
CA SER A 107 16.30 0.52 -7.59
C SER A 107 14.80 0.74 -7.72
N ARG A 108 14.08 -0.23 -8.30
CA ARG A 108 12.60 -0.21 -8.34
C ARG A 108 12.10 -1.11 -7.22
N ILE A 109 11.54 -0.50 -6.21
CA ILE A 109 11.20 -1.15 -4.94
C ILE A 109 9.71 -1.37 -4.84
N PRO A 110 9.22 -2.63 -4.81
CA PRO A 110 7.82 -2.87 -4.49
C PRO A 110 7.51 -2.36 -3.08
N VAL A 111 6.40 -1.62 -2.96
CA VAL A 111 5.89 -1.14 -1.67
C VAL A 111 4.49 -1.69 -1.53
N LEU A 112 4.29 -2.49 -0.48
CA LEU A 112 3.02 -3.19 -0.26
C LEU A 112 2.35 -2.64 0.98
N ILE A 113 1.06 -2.31 0.83
CA ILE A 113 0.21 -1.96 1.97
C ILE A 113 -0.71 -3.16 2.17
N THR A 114 -0.64 -3.80 3.33
CA THR A 114 -1.40 -5.01 3.60
C THR A 114 -2.32 -4.81 4.79
N GLY A 115 -3.39 -5.58 4.81
CA GLY A 115 -4.30 -5.60 5.95
C GLY A 115 -5.28 -6.75 5.82
N TYR A 116 -6.03 -7.01 6.89
CA TYR A 116 -6.93 -8.16 6.97
C TYR A 116 -8.36 -7.72 7.13
N LEU A 117 -9.24 -8.30 6.32
CA LEU A 117 -10.69 -8.14 6.46
C LEU A 117 -11.20 -8.98 7.63
N PRO A 118 -12.40 -8.68 8.15
CA PRO A 118 -12.96 -9.46 9.26
C PRO A 118 -13.09 -10.95 8.97
N ASP A 119 -13.23 -11.34 7.70
CA ASP A 119 -13.33 -12.76 7.31
C ASP A 119 -11.98 -13.45 7.22
N GLY A 120 -10.87 -12.74 7.45
CA GLY A 120 -9.52 -13.28 7.40
C GLY A 120 -8.84 -13.16 6.06
N ASN A 121 -9.51 -12.61 5.06
CA ASN A 121 -8.85 -12.38 3.76
C ASN A 121 -7.82 -11.27 3.86
N CYS A 122 -6.68 -11.48 3.22
CA CYS A 122 -5.59 -10.51 3.18
C CYS A 122 -5.74 -9.63 1.93
N VAL A 123 -5.85 -8.33 2.15
CA VAL A 123 -5.85 -7.35 1.06
C VAL A 123 -4.44 -6.81 0.90
N VAL A 124 -3.93 -6.78 -0.32
CA VAL A 124 -2.58 -6.31 -0.63
C VAL A 124 -2.70 -5.21 -1.68
N ILE A 125 -2.16 -4.04 -1.37
CA ILE A 125 -2.12 -2.91 -2.29
C ILE A 125 -0.66 -2.68 -2.66
N GLU A 126 -0.37 -2.80 -3.96
CA GLU A 126 0.99 -2.71 -4.48
C GLU A 126 1.22 -1.37 -5.16
N THR A 127 2.36 -0.76 -4.88
CA THR A 127 2.92 0.32 -5.67
C THR A 127 4.43 0.15 -5.71
N PHE A 128 5.12 1.07 -6.39
CA PHE A 128 6.58 0.98 -6.53
C PHE A 128 7.22 2.30 -6.21
N ALA A 129 8.33 2.25 -5.50
CA ALA A 129 9.24 3.39 -5.32
C ALA A 129 10.44 3.20 -6.24
N VAL A 130 10.98 4.30 -6.76
CA VAL A 130 12.25 4.28 -7.49
C VAL A 130 13.23 5.11 -6.69
N GLU A 131 14.34 4.48 -6.28
CA GLU A 131 15.40 5.12 -5.53
C GLU A 131 16.74 4.70 -6.14
N THR A 132 17.51 5.69 -6.53
CA THR A 132 18.81 5.46 -7.15
C THR A 132 19.96 5.94 -6.27
#